data_92be1005df869e655cbcf3cc1ee66dd4
#
_entry.id   92be1005df869e655cbcf3cc1ee66dd4
#
_cell.length_a   1.000
_cell.length_b   1.000
_cell.length_c   1.000
_cell.angle_alpha   90.00
_cell.angle_beta   90.00
_cell.angle_gamma   90.00
#
_symmetry.space_group_name_H-M   'P 1'
#
loop_
_entity.id
_entity.type
_entity.pdbx_description
1 polymer ?
#
loop_
_entity_poly.entity_id
_entity_poly.type
_entity_poly.pdbx_seq_one_letter_code
_entity_poly.pdbx_strand_id
1 'polypeptide(L)'
;SRPMAAGAFAWATFPAMPTRRVYCSAAHRDGQLFVLGGCGAGGRALGTAEVLDLPAQHWTTLPPLPTPRAGAAALALGKQILVVGGVDAAQSPLASVEVYHVDEGKWEKKAALAQPSMGISAVQRDGAVYALGGMGADTSPQALVRVYEPAKDHWQPLPSMPTPCYGASAFLQGNKIFVLATSPPCTGGRQGKLPVTAFEAFDLETRSWTRYPSVPSRRAFAACAMADGVVFSLGGLQQPGPHNFYSRPHFVNTVEMFDPTQGELHVPGRCGSITYGSRRTPWVGEGCLSDAILSPTGNQSCPLDSVEGFSLSQKKWEPLPPMPTGRCSCSSCPAPSLLFIIGGVAQGPSGAVEALCLRDVP
;
A
#
# COMPACT_ATOMS: atom_id res chain seq x y z
N SER A 1 24.00 -10.18 15.70
CA SER A 1 22.84 -9.31 15.74
C SER A 1 22.04 -9.58 17.02
N ARG A 2 21.85 -8.54 17.83
CA ARG A 2 21.05 -8.63 19.07
C ARG A 2 19.58 -8.90 18.70
N PRO A 3 18.84 -9.68 19.48
CA PRO A 3 17.40 -9.84 19.30
C PRO A 3 16.73 -8.45 19.40
N MET A 4 15.75 -8.19 18.54
CA MET A 4 14.91 -7.00 18.67
C MET A 4 14.10 -7.14 19.97
N ALA A 5 14.54 -6.44 21.01
CA ALA A 5 13.78 -6.43 22.25
C ALA A 5 12.46 -5.67 22.04
N ALA A 6 11.35 -6.14 22.58
CA ALA A 6 10.05 -5.46 22.54
C ALA A 6 10.12 -4.00 23.04
N GLY A 7 11.16 -3.61 23.76
CA GLY A 7 11.45 -2.25 24.20
C GLY A 7 12.07 -1.32 23.12
N ALA A 8 12.45 -1.86 21.95
CA ALA A 8 13.07 -1.06 20.87
C ALA A 8 12.06 -0.25 20.06
N PHE A 9 10.76 -0.49 20.20
CA PHE A 9 9.71 0.19 19.44
C PHE A 9 8.80 1.00 20.37
N ALA A 10 8.38 2.15 19.89
CA ALA A 10 7.40 2.98 20.58
C ALA A 10 6.49 3.68 19.56
N TRP A 11 5.27 3.98 19.97
CA TRP A 11 4.36 4.80 19.20
C TRP A 11 4.53 6.28 19.55
N ALA A 12 4.58 7.11 18.52
CA ALA A 12 4.42 8.55 18.61
C ALA A 12 3.05 8.90 18.02
N THR A 13 2.32 9.74 18.72
CA THR A 13 1.06 10.30 18.26
C THR A 13 1.31 11.72 17.76
N PHE A 14 0.81 12.00 16.58
CA PHE A 14 0.89 13.33 15.95
C PHE A 14 -0.48 14.02 16.00
N PRO A 15 -0.54 15.34 15.80
CA PRO A 15 -1.81 16.03 15.69
C PRO A 15 -2.72 15.40 14.65
N ALA A 16 -3.99 15.25 14.98
CA ALA A 16 -4.96 14.67 14.06
C ALA A 16 -5.11 15.51 12.80
N MET A 17 -5.32 14.86 11.65
CA MET A 17 -5.61 15.55 10.39
C MET A 17 -6.86 16.43 10.53
N PRO A 18 -6.86 17.64 9.97
CA PRO A 18 -8.05 18.47 9.88
C PRO A 18 -9.21 17.76 9.17
N THR A 19 -8.92 17.01 8.11
CA THR A 19 -9.92 16.25 7.36
C THR A 19 -9.82 14.75 7.67
N ARG A 20 -10.87 14.18 8.26
CA ARG A 20 -10.96 12.73 8.50
C ARG A 20 -11.20 12.00 7.19
N ARG A 21 -10.41 10.95 6.92
CA ARG A 21 -10.44 10.26 5.62
C ARG A 21 -9.97 8.81 5.67
N VAL A 22 -10.45 8.04 4.69
CA VAL A 22 -10.00 6.69 4.37
C VAL A 22 -9.46 6.66 2.94
N TYR A 23 -8.62 5.67 2.59
CA TYR A 23 -8.05 5.50 1.25
C TYR A 23 -7.33 6.75 0.72
N CYS A 24 -6.73 7.54 1.60
CA CYS A 24 -5.89 8.66 1.21
C CYS A 24 -4.56 8.16 0.66
N SER A 25 -3.92 9.00 -0.13
CA SER A 25 -2.54 8.81 -0.54
C SER A 25 -1.62 9.63 0.35
N ALA A 26 -0.45 9.09 0.68
CA ALA A 26 0.51 9.79 1.52
C ALA A 26 1.92 9.74 0.94
N ALA A 27 2.68 10.79 1.14
CA ALA A 27 4.09 10.86 0.78
C ALA A 27 4.86 11.64 1.85
N HIS A 28 6.04 11.15 2.20
CA HIS A 28 6.94 11.81 3.14
C HIS A 28 8.11 12.44 2.39
N ARG A 29 8.47 13.66 2.78
CA ARG A 29 9.61 14.39 2.26
C ARG A 29 10.13 15.40 3.27
N ASP A 30 11.43 15.37 3.54
CA ASP A 30 12.15 16.42 4.30
C ASP A 30 11.44 16.84 5.61
N GLY A 31 10.99 15.88 6.41
CA GLY A 31 10.26 16.15 7.66
C GLY A 31 8.81 16.62 7.48
N GLN A 32 8.26 16.51 6.28
CA GLN A 32 6.88 16.85 5.94
C GLN A 32 6.12 15.60 5.49
N LEU A 33 4.93 15.37 6.06
CA LEU A 33 4.01 14.30 5.68
C LEU A 33 2.83 14.90 4.91
N PHE A 34 2.78 14.66 3.62
CA PHE A 34 1.70 15.06 2.73
C PHE A 34 0.60 14.01 2.75
N VAL A 35 -0.65 14.42 2.93
CA VAL A 35 -1.83 13.55 2.90
C VAL A 35 -2.84 14.11 1.91
N LEU A 36 -3.20 13.31 0.91
CA LEU A 36 -3.86 13.77 -0.29
C LEU A 36 -5.11 12.94 -0.57
N GLY A 37 -6.21 13.59 -0.91
CA GLY A 37 -7.44 12.93 -1.35
C GLY A 37 -8.03 11.96 -0.33
N GLY A 38 -8.49 10.81 -0.78
CA GLY A 38 -9.21 9.83 0.02
C GLY A 38 -10.72 10.00 -0.05
N CYS A 39 -11.44 9.31 0.83
CA CYS A 39 -12.89 9.41 0.98
C CYS A 39 -13.25 9.91 2.38
N GLY A 40 -14.21 10.83 2.46
CA GLY A 40 -14.82 11.27 3.71
C GLY A 40 -15.97 10.36 4.16
N ALA A 41 -16.71 10.79 5.19
CA ALA A 41 -17.82 10.03 5.76
C ALA A 41 -18.95 9.68 4.75
N GLY A 42 -19.11 10.49 3.69
CA GLY A 42 -20.08 10.22 2.62
C GLY A 42 -19.59 9.28 1.53
N GLY A 43 -18.39 8.68 1.64
CA GLY A 43 -17.82 7.78 0.63
C GLY A 43 -17.38 8.46 -0.67
N ARG A 44 -17.51 9.80 -0.75
CA ARG A 44 -17.10 10.55 -1.94
C ARG A 44 -15.61 10.86 -1.90
N ALA A 45 -14.98 10.80 -3.06
CA ALA A 45 -13.59 11.20 -3.21
C ALA A 45 -13.39 12.69 -2.87
N LEU A 46 -12.32 12.96 -2.13
CA LEU A 46 -11.96 14.28 -1.65
C LEU A 46 -10.90 14.92 -2.53
N GLY A 47 -10.99 16.24 -2.69
CA GLY A 47 -9.94 17.06 -3.29
C GLY A 47 -9.01 17.69 -2.24
N THR A 48 -9.22 17.43 -0.95
CA THR A 48 -8.40 18.05 0.10
C THR A 48 -6.97 17.52 0.12
N ALA A 49 -6.04 18.44 0.30
CA ALA A 49 -4.62 18.16 0.47
C ALA A 49 -4.13 18.87 1.73
N GLU A 50 -3.38 18.16 2.56
CA GLU A 50 -2.88 18.66 3.84
C GLU A 50 -1.44 18.20 4.04
N VAL A 51 -0.63 19.01 4.71
CA VAL A 51 0.73 18.66 5.07
C VAL A 51 0.95 18.85 6.56
N LEU A 52 1.54 17.84 7.19
CA LEU A 52 2.03 17.92 8.56
C LEU A 52 3.53 18.23 8.53
N ASP A 53 3.91 19.36 9.13
CA ASP A 53 5.29 19.62 9.50
C ASP A 53 5.61 18.83 10.77
N LEU A 54 6.50 17.86 10.65
CA LEU A 54 6.79 16.93 11.75
C LEU A 54 7.53 17.61 12.92
N PRO A 55 8.55 18.44 12.70
CA PRO A 55 9.19 19.21 13.77
C PRO A 55 8.23 20.17 14.48
N ALA A 56 7.43 20.91 13.73
CA ALA A 56 6.48 21.88 14.27
C ALA A 56 5.20 21.23 14.80
N GLN A 57 4.93 19.99 14.46
CA GLN A 57 3.69 19.26 14.76
C GLN A 57 2.43 20.04 14.35
N HIS A 58 2.50 20.71 13.21
CA HIS A 58 1.43 21.59 12.74
C HIS A 58 0.94 21.18 11.34
N TRP A 59 -0.40 21.12 11.19
CA TRP A 59 -1.04 20.88 9.90
C TRP A 59 -1.27 22.18 9.16
N THR A 60 -0.93 22.17 7.88
CA THR A 60 -1.26 23.23 6.93
C THR A 60 -2.13 22.67 5.82
N THR A 61 -3.23 23.36 5.53
CA THR A 61 -4.07 23.04 4.37
C THR A 61 -3.40 23.56 3.11
N LEU A 62 -3.28 22.69 2.12
CA LEU A 62 -2.74 23.02 0.80
C LEU A 62 -3.88 23.34 -0.19
N PRO A 63 -3.57 23.99 -1.31
CA PRO A 63 -4.52 24.09 -2.41
C PRO A 63 -5.09 22.71 -2.76
N PRO A 64 -6.41 22.60 -3.01
CA PRO A 64 -7.02 21.30 -3.30
C PRO A 64 -6.49 20.68 -4.58
N LEU A 65 -6.49 19.34 -4.64
CA LEU A 65 -6.19 18.62 -5.87
C LEU A 65 -7.14 19.09 -6.98
N PRO A 66 -6.63 19.32 -8.19
CA PRO A 66 -7.48 19.69 -9.34
C PRO A 66 -8.55 18.62 -9.64
N THR A 67 -8.24 17.35 -9.37
CA THR A 67 -9.18 16.24 -9.51
C THR A 67 -9.33 15.52 -8.16
N PRO A 68 -10.49 15.62 -7.48
CA PRO A 68 -10.75 14.84 -6.28
C PRO A 68 -10.60 13.34 -6.54
N ARG A 69 -9.86 12.65 -5.67
CA ARG A 69 -9.56 11.23 -5.89
C ARG A 69 -9.30 10.45 -4.61
N ALA A 70 -9.54 9.14 -4.68
CA ALA A 70 -9.21 8.17 -3.65
C ALA A 70 -8.42 7.00 -4.26
N GLY A 71 -7.61 6.30 -3.44
CA GLY A 71 -6.87 5.12 -3.90
C GLY A 71 -5.90 5.39 -5.05
N ALA A 72 -5.30 6.58 -5.09
CA ALA A 72 -4.24 6.95 -6.03
C ALA A 72 -2.87 6.51 -5.49
N ALA A 73 -1.87 6.41 -6.36
CA ALA A 73 -0.47 6.36 -5.93
C ALA A 73 0.06 7.78 -5.72
N ALA A 74 0.84 8.01 -4.65
CA ALA A 74 1.52 9.27 -4.41
C ALA A 74 3.00 9.05 -4.10
N LEU A 75 3.86 9.89 -4.64
CA LEU A 75 5.31 9.81 -4.50
C LEU A 75 5.93 11.19 -4.36
N ALA A 76 6.94 11.31 -3.51
CA ALA A 76 7.76 12.51 -3.44
C ALA A 76 8.89 12.45 -4.48
N LEU A 77 9.00 13.46 -5.33
CA LEU A 77 10.01 13.60 -6.39
C LEU A 77 10.77 14.92 -6.19
N GLY A 78 11.88 14.87 -5.51
CA GLY A 78 12.60 16.10 -5.17
C GLY A 78 11.66 17.10 -4.47
N LYS A 79 11.41 18.26 -5.09
CA LYS A 79 10.52 19.31 -4.57
C LYS A 79 9.07 19.21 -5.04
N GLN A 80 8.66 18.05 -5.46
CA GLN A 80 7.34 17.80 -6.02
C GLN A 80 6.69 16.59 -5.36
N ILE A 81 5.36 16.61 -5.26
CA ILE A 81 4.55 15.44 -4.89
C ILE A 81 3.72 15.07 -6.11
N LEU A 82 4.00 13.90 -6.68
CA LEU A 82 3.29 13.35 -7.82
C LEU A 82 2.12 12.50 -7.33
N VAL A 83 0.95 12.65 -7.96
CA VAL A 83 -0.25 11.84 -7.71
C VAL A 83 -0.74 11.24 -9.01
N VAL A 84 -0.95 9.93 -9.05
CA VAL A 84 -1.22 9.17 -10.26
C VAL A 84 -2.49 8.33 -10.11
N GLY A 85 -3.43 8.46 -11.02
CA GLY A 85 -4.62 7.61 -11.12
C GLY A 85 -5.58 7.72 -9.92
N GLY A 86 -6.13 6.60 -9.50
CA GLY A 86 -7.15 6.52 -8.46
C GLY A 86 -8.57 6.48 -9.02
N VAL A 87 -9.57 6.80 -8.20
CA VAL A 87 -10.98 6.88 -8.57
C VAL A 87 -11.56 8.24 -8.20
N ASP A 88 -12.48 8.74 -9.01
CA ASP A 88 -13.21 9.97 -8.75
C ASP A 88 -14.43 9.76 -7.82
N ALA A 89 -15.23 10.81 -7.66
CA ALA A 89 -16.45 10.76 -6.84
C ALA A 89 -17.54 9.84 -7.42
N ALA A 90 -17.48 9.51 -8.69
CA ALA A 90 -18.37 8.58 -9.37
C ALA A 90 -17.84 7.14 -9.39
N GLN A 91 -16.75 6.87 -8.68
CA GLN A 91 -16.03 5.58 -8.66
C GLN A 91 -15.46 5.19 -10.04
N SER A 92 -15.21 6.18 -10.89
CA SER A 92 -14.60 5.96 -12.21
C SER A 92 -13.08 6.04 -12.10
N PRO A 93 -12.33 5.08 -12.67
CA PRO A 93 -10.88 5.15 -12.68
C PRO A 93 -10.37 6.39 -13.42
N LEU A 94 -9.29 6.97 -12.90
CA LEU A 94 -8.68 8.19 -13.42
C LEU A 94 -7.41 7.89 -14.23
N ALA A 95 -7.24 8.61 -15.34
CA ALA A 95 -5.99 8.68 -16.08
C ALA A 95 -5.14 9.90 -15.69
N SER A 96 -5.71 10.84 -14.95
CA SER A 96 -5.06 12.11 -14.65
C SER A 96 -3.86 11.94 -13.72
N VAL A 97 -2.84 12.73 -14.00
CA VAL A 97 -1.60 12.83 -13.23
C VAL A 97 -1.43 14.28 -12.82
N GLU A 98 -1.17 14.51 -11.56
CA GLU A 98 -1.06 15.86 -10.99
C GLU A 98 0.18 15.96 -10.11
N VAL A 99 0.84 17.09 -10.16
CA VAL A 99 2.04 17.38 -9.38
C VAL A 99 1.79 18.61 -8.53
N TYR A 100 2.10 18.51 -7.25
CA TYR A 100 2.18 19.65 -6.35
C TYR A 100 3.62 20.14 -6.25
N HIS A 101 3.85 21.39 -6.61
CA HIS A 101 5.14 22.06 -6.46
C HIS A 101 5.22 22.64 -5.05
N VAL A 102 6.05 22.06 -4.19
CA VAL A 102 6.10 22.42 -2.78
C VAL A 102 6.54 23.86 -2.57
N ASP A 103 7.55 24.32 -3.29
CA ASP A 103 8.08 25.68 -3.16
C ASP A 103 7.11 26.75 -3.72
N GLU A 104 6.32 26.40 -4.73
CA GLU A 104 5.41 27.33 -5.41
C GLU A 104 3.99 27.29 -4.83
N GLY A 105 3.68 26.27 -4.03
CA GLY A 105 2.38 26.10 -3.42
C GLY A 105 1.24 25.86 -4.40
N LYS A 106 1.51 25.29 -5.59
CA LYS A 106 0.50 25.11 -6.64
C LYS A 106 0.49 23.72 -7.25
N TRP A 107 -0.67 23.33 -7.75
CA TRP A 107 -0.86 22.12 -8.55
C TRP A 107 -0.66 22.38 -10.04
N GLU A 108 -0.10 21.40 -10.71
CA GLU A 108 0.04 21.37 -12.16
C GLU A 108 -0.45 20.01 -12.68
N LYS A 109 -1.22 20.01 -13.76
CA LYS A 109 -1.57 18.78 -14.48
C LYS A 109 -0.41 18.38 -15.36
N LYS A 110 -0.10 17.09 -15.32
CA LYS A 110 0.96 16.48 -16.13
C LYS A 110 0.36 15.52 -17.17
N ALA A 111 1.22 15.00 -18.04
CA ALA A 111 0.83 14.02 -19.03
C ALA A 111 0.04 12.88 -18.39
N ALA A 112 -1.18 12.67 -18.85
CA ALA A 112 -2.07 11.64 -18.34
C ALA A 112 -1.58 10.25 -18.73
N LEU A 113 -2.00 9.24 -17.96
CA LEU A 113 -1.87 7.83 -18.35
C LEU A 113 -2.66 7.58 -19.64
N ALA A 114 -2.15 6.73 -20.53
CA ALA A 114 -2.87 6.33 -21.75
C ALA A 114 -4.20 5.61 -21.44
N GLN A 115 -4.31 5.00 -20.28
CA GLN A 115 -5.52 4.32 -19.81
C GLN A 115 -5.75 4.65 -18.33
N PRO A 116 -7.03 4.89 -17.94
CA PRO A 116 -7.37 5.11 -16.53
C PRO A 116 -7.00 3.90 -15.68
N SER A 117 -6.60 4.15 -14.44
CA SER A 117 -6.15 3.07 -13.56
C SER A 117 -6.41 3.39 -12.10
N MET A 118 -7.15 2.52 -11.41
CA MET A 118 -7.30 2.55 -9.96
C MET A 118 -6.51 1.42 -9.31
N GLY A 119 -6.05 1.62 -8.07
CA GLY A 119 -5.19 0.64 -7.41
C GLY A 119 -3.89 0.40 -8.17
N ILE A 120 -3.37 1.43 -8.81
CA ILE A 120 -2.08 1.43 -9.50
C ILE A 120 -0.97 1.45 -8.46
N SER A 121 0.09 0.68 -8.70
CA SER A 121 1.30 0.73 -7.88
C SER A 121 2.33 1.62 -8.54
N ALA A 122 3.10 2.34 -7.73
CA ALA A 122 4.17 3.17 -8.26
C ALA A 122 5.41 3.11 -7.39
N VAL A 123 6.58 3.11 -8.02
CA VAL A 123 7.89 3.21 -7.38
C VAL A 123 8.73 4.25 -8.10
N GLN A 124 9.68 4.83 -7.37
CA GLN A 124 10.58 5.85 -7.91
C GLN A 124 12.00 5.32 -7.95
N ARG A 125 12.72 5.65 -9.02
CA ARG A 125 14.16 5.48 -9.11
C ARG A 125 14.80 6.55 -10.00
N ASP A 126 15.85 7.16 -9.51
CA ASP A 126 16.68 8.14 -10.24
C ASP A 126 15.84 9.27 -10.88
N GLY A 127 14.82 9.73 -10.17
CA GLY A 127 13.91 10.79 -10.62
C GLY A 127 12.83 10.33 -11.62
N ALA A 128 12.86 9.10 -12.09
CA ALA A 128 11.79 8.53 -12.91
C ALA A 128 10.77 7.77 -12.06
N VAL A 129 9.51 7.72 -12.50
CA VAL A 129 8.42 7.01 -11.82
C VAL A 129 7.95 5.84 -12.67
N TYR A 130 7.95 4.67 -12.07
CA TYR A 130 7.44 3.45 -12.69
C TYR A 130 6.06 3.15 -12.13
N ALA A 131 5.06 3.13 -13.00
CA ALA A 131 3.67 2.83 -12.65
C ALA A 131 3.26 1.47 -13.22
N LEU A 132 2.70 0.60 -12.39
CA LEU A 132 2.46 -0.80 -12.70
C LEU A 132 1.01 -1.19 -12.42
N GLY A 133 0.41 -1.89 -13.36
CA GLY A 133 -0.90 -2.49 -13.23
C GLY A 133 -2.04 -1.52 -12.97
N GLY A 134 -2.89 -1.89 -12.07
CA GLY A 134 -4.13 -1.22 -11.73
C GLY A 134 -5.34 -1.87 -12.39
N MET A 135 -6.51 -1.28 -12.22
CA MET A 135 -7.77 -1.74 -12.80
C MET A 135 -8.38 -0.65 -13.68
N GLY A 136 -8.75 -1.00 -14.90
CA GLY A 136 -9.34 -0.11 -15.87
C GLY A 136 -10.84 0.14 -15.66
N ALA A 137 -11.43 0.98 -16.53
CA ALA A 137 -12.86 1.30 -16.49
C ALA A 137 -13.75 0.08 -16.80
N ASP A 138 -13.21 -0.91 -17.49
CA ASP A 138 -13.87 -2.19 -17.77
C ASP A 138 -13.83 -3.17 -16.58
N THR A 139 -13.33 -2.72 -15.43
CA THR A 139 -13.09 -3.53 -14.23
C THR A 139 -12.12 -4.70 -14.42
N SER A 140 -11.29 -4.64 -15.47
CA SER A 140 -10.27 -5.65 -15.74
C SER A 140 -8.91 -5.24 -15.17
N PRO A 141 -8.17 -6.17 -14.54
CA PRO A 141 -6.79 -5.93 -14.14
C PRO A 141 -5.91 -5.63 -15.35
N GLN A 142 -5.01 -4.69 -15.21
CA GLN A 142 -4.10 -4.27 -16.27
C GLN A 142 -2.72 -4.90 -16.07
N ALA A 143 -2.07 -5.26 -17.18
CA ALA A 143 -0.67 -5.71 -17.21
C ALA A 143 0.30 -4.56 -17.53
N LEU A 144 -0.20 -3.34 -17.64
CA LEU A 144 0.54 -2.20 -18.13
C LEU A 144 1.67 -1.80 -17.19
N VAL A 145 2.82 -1.51 -17.75
CA VAL A 145 3.97 -0.91 -17.08
C VAL A 145 4.40 0.31 -17.86
N ARG A 146 4.62 1.39 -17.16
CA ARG A 146 4.95 2.68 -17.76
C ARG A 146 6.01 3.38 -16.93
N VAL A 147 6.90 4.09 -17.58
CA VAL A 147 7.83 4.99 -16.92
C VAL A 147 7.50 6.43 -17.27
N TYR A 148 7.43 7.27 -16.26
CA TYR A 148 7.26 8.71 -16.38
C TYR A 148 8.61 9.40 -16.22
N GLU A 149 8.95 10.23 -17.20
CA GLU A 149 10.12 11.09 -17.17
C GLU A 149 9.67 12.54 -16.91
N PRO A 150 9.84 13.07 -15.69
CA PRO A 150 9.34 14.41 -15.34
C PRO A 150 9.90 15.53 -16.24
N ALA A 151 11.17 15.45 -16.64
CA ALA A 151 11.82 16.44 -17.48
C ALA A 151 11.20 16.55 -18.89
N LYS A 152 10.59 15.47 -19.38
CA LYS A 152 9.94 15.42 -20.69
C LYS A 152 8.43 15.51 -20.60
N ASP A 153 7.87 15.46 -19.41
CA ASP A 153 6.42 15.32 -19.14
C ASP A 153 5.79 14.22 -20.01
N HIS A 154 6.37 13.05 -20.00
CA HIS A 154 5.98 11.97 -20.90
C HIS A 154 6.01 10.60 -20.24
N TRP A 155 4.97 9.79 -20.53
CA TRP A 155 4.89 8.38 -20.17
C TRP A 155 5.35 7.51 -21.33
N GLN A 156 6.31 6.63 -21.07
CA GLN A 156 6.74 5.62 -22.03
C GLN A 156 6.25 4.25 -21.59
N PRO A 157 5.68 3.45 -22.51
CA PRO A 157 5.36 2.06 -22.22
C PRO A 157 6.63 1.24 -22.04
N LEU A 158 6.58 0.30 -21.11
CA LEU A 158 7.58 -0.72 -20.87
C LEU A 158 6.96 -2.10 -21.12
N PRO A 159 7.76 -3.16 -21.22
CA PRO A 159 7.24 -4.53 -21.32
C PRO A 159 6.20 -4.84 -20.25
N SER A 160 5.04 -5.26 -20.68
CA SER A 160 3.91 -5.58 -19.80
C SER A 160 4.24 -6.66 -18.80
N MET A 161 3.63 -6.60 -17.62
CA MET A 161 3.72 -7.67 -16.62
C MET A 161 3.19 -8.98 -17.20
N PRO A 162 3.83 -10.11 -16.89
CA PRO A 162 3.31 -11.41 -17.28
C PRO A 162 1.92 -11.71 -16.68
N THR A 163 1.65 -11.16 -15.48
CA THR A 163 0.38 -11.35 -14.77
C THR A 163 -0.32 -10.01 -14.56
N PRO A 164 -1.49 -9.76 -15.20
CA PRO A 164 -2.29 -8.56 -14.93
C PRO A 164 -2.74 -8.51 -13.47
N CYS A 165 -2.57 -7.36 -12.81
CA CYS A 165 -2.98 -7.19 -11.41
C CYS A 165 -3.33 -5.74 -11.06
N TYR A 166 -4.10 -5.57 -9.99
CA TYR A 166 -4.38 -4.28 -9.37
C TYR A 166 -4.19 -4.38 -7.86
N GLY A 167 -3.92 -3.27 -7.20
CA GLY A 167 -3.62 -3.27 -5.78
C GLY A 167 -2.46 -4.19 -5.40
N ALA A 168 -1.55 -4.44 -6.34
CA ALA A 168 -0.33 -5.19 -6.09
C ALA A 168 0.61 -4.35 -5.22
N SER A 169 1.52 -5.00 -4.53
CA SER A 169 2.62 -4.31 -3.86
C SER A 169 3.84 -4.33 -4.74
N ALA A 170 4.45 -3.17 -4.94
CA ALA A 170 5.66 -3.02 -5.72
C ALA A 170 6.81 -2.51 -4.84
N PHE A 171 8.00 -3.08 -5.02
CA PHE A 171 9.20 -2.76 -4.23
C PHE A 171 10.40 -2.62 -5.16
N LEU A 172 11.21 -1.61 -4.89
CA LEU A 172 12.47 -1.43 -5.60
C LEU A 172 13.63 -1.99 -4.78
N GLN A 173 14.42 -2.88 -5.37
CA GLN A 173 15.67 -3.37 -4.81
C GLN A 173 16.74 -3.47 -5.89
N GLY A 174 17.83 -2.76 -5.71
CA GLY A 174 18.86 -2.66 -6.74
C GLY A 174 18.29 -2.17 -8.07
N ASN A 175 18.51 -2.93 -9.13
CA ASN A 175 18.00 -2.63 -10.47
C ASN A 175 16.66 -3.34 -10.79
N LYS A 176 15.96 -3.89 -9.79
CA LYS A 176 14.73 -4.65 -10.01
C LYS A 176 13.55 -4.08 -9.28
N ILE A 177 12.41 -4.02 -9.96
CA ILE A 177 11.10 -3.75 -9.36
C ILE A 177 10.40 -5.09 -9.15
N PHE A 178 10.26 -5.50 -7.90
CA PHE A 178 9.51 -6.69 -7.52
C PHE A 178 8.04 -6.35 -7.39
N VAL A 179 7.18 -7.21 -7.92
CA VAL A 179 5.72 -7.06 -7.88
C VAL A 179 5.13 -8.33 -7.27
N LEU A 180 4.42 -8.16 -6.19
CA LEU A 180 3.65 -9.22 -5.55
C LEU A 180 2.17 -8.98 -5.75
N ALA A 181 1.55 -9.77 -6.60
CA ALA A 181 0.14 -9.70 -6.91
C ALA A 181 -0.65 -10.61 -5.94
N THR A 182 -1.48 -10.01 -5.10
CA THR A 182 -2.32 -10.72 -4.13
C THR A 182 -3.81 -10.42 -4.29
N SER A 183 -4.19 -9.82 -5.41
CA SER A 183 -5.57 -9.42 -5.68
C SER A 183 -6.36 -10.50 -6.42
N PRO A 184 -7.68 -10.63 -6.18
CA PRO A 184 -8.51 -11.51 -6.99
C PRO A 184 -8.59 -10.99 -8.42
N PRO A 185 -8.59 -11.85 -9.44
CA PRO A 185 -8.86 -11.43 -10.81
C PRO A 185 -10.31 -10.95 -10.89
N CYS A 186 -10.52 -9.69 -11.24
CA CYS A 186 -11.83 -9.15 -11.54
C CYS A 186 -12.19 -9.45 -13.00
N THR A 187 -12.65 -10.65 -13.29
CA THR A 187 -13.30 -10.93 -14.56
C THR A 187 -14.80 -11.02 -14.31
N GLY A 188 -15.56 -10.19 -14.99
CA GLY A 188 -17.02 -10.22 -14.98
C GLY A 188 -17.56 -11.53 -15.57
N GLY A 189 -17.74 -12.54 -14.72
CA GLY A 189 -18.26 -13.83 -15.13
C GLY A 189 -18.23 -14.86 -13.99
N ARG A 190 -19.16 -15.80 -14.01
CA ARG A 190 -19.39 -16.80 -12.95
C ARG A 190 -18.30 -17.87 -12.79
N GLN A 191 -17.14 -17.76 -13.42
CA GLN A 191 -16.07 -18.75 -13.33
C GLN A 191 -14.76 -18.12 -12.84
N GLY A 192 -14.25 -18.60 -11.70
CA GLY A 192 -12.83 -18.60 -11.39
C GLY A 192 -12.24 -17.33 -10.77
N LYS A 193 -12.90 -16.69 -9.81
CA LYS A 193 -12.29 -15.58 -9.02
C LYS A 193 -11.31 -16.12 -7.97
N LEU A 194 -10.21 -16.71 -8.40
CA LEU A 194 -9.15 -17.11 -7.47
C LEU A 194 -8.13 -15.98 -7.32
N PRO A 195 -7.64 -15.70 -6.10
CA PRO A 195 -6.58 -14.74 -5.91
C PRO A 195 -5.35 -15.08 -6.75
N VAL A 196 -4.76 -14.06 -7.35
CA VAL A 196 -3.48 -14.18 -8.05
C VAL A 196 -2.40 -14.32 -6.97
N THR A 197 -1.41 -15.18 -7.23
CA THR A 197 -0.28 -15.43 -6.32
C THR A 197 1.05 -15.17 -7.01
N ALA A 198 1.03 -14.39 -8.10
CA ALA A 198 2.21 -14.17 -8.91
C ALA A 198 3.22 -13.30 -8.18
N PHE A 199 4.47 -13.75 -8.22
CA PHE A 199 5.62 -12.97 -7.79
C PHE A 199 6.56 -12.84 -8.98
N GLU A 200 6.78 -11.60 -9.40
CA GLU A 200 7.49 -11.27 -10.63
C GLU A 200 8.42 -10.10 -10.39
N ALA A 201 9.51 -10.02 -11.14
CA ALA A 201 10.39 -8.87 -11.07
C ALA A 201 10.72 -8.34 -12.47
N PHE A 202 10.70 -7.04 -12.60
CA PHE A 202 11.14 -6.30 -13.77
C PHE A 202 12.56 -5.80 -13.56
N ASP A 203 13.45 -6.21 -14.43
CA ASP A 203 14.84 -5.74 -14.45
C ASP A 203 14.93 -4.47 -15.29
N LEU A 204 15.39 -3.38 -14.67
CA LEU A 204 15.43 -2.06 -15.28
C LEU A 204 16.52 -1.91 -16.35
N GLU A 205 17.58 -2.71 -16.28
CA GLU A 205 18.67 -2.68 -17.26
C GLU A 205 18.31 -3.49 -18.50
N THR A 206 17.92 -4.75 -18.29
CA THR A 206 17.60 -5.66 -19.38
C THR A 206 16.20 -5.44 -19.93
N ARG A 207 15.35 -4.67 -19.24
CA ARG A 207 13.92 -4.42 -19.56
C ARG A 207 13.14 -5.72 -19.73
N SER A 208 13.43 -6.71 -18.92
CA SER A 208 12.81 -8.03 -18.99
C SER A 208 12.16 -8.44 -17.67
N TRP A 209 11.15 -9.31 -17.76
CA TRP A 209 10.47 -9.86 -16.62
C TRP A 209 11.02 -11.23 -16.25
N THR A 210 11.22 -11.45 -14.97
CA THR A 210 11.51 -12.76 -14.38
C THR A 210 10.36 -13.18 -13.49
N ARG A 211 9.86 -14.41 -13.67
CA ARG A 211 8.89 -15.01 -12.75
C ARG A 211 9.63 -15.76 -11.66
N TYR A 212 9.20 -15.55 -10.45
CA TYR A 212 9.63 -16.28 -9.27
C TYR A 212 8.57 -17.28 -8.84
N PRO A 213 8.89 -18.24 -7.97
CA PRO A 213 7.90 -19.12 -7.39
C PRO A 213 6.73 -18.33 -6.81
N SER A 214 5.53 -18.76 -7.15
CA SER A 214 4.30 -18.14 -6.66
C SER A 214 4.17 -18.34 -5.16
N VAL A 215 3.52 -17.37 -4.49
CA VAL A 215 3.15 -17.51 -3.08
C VAL A 215 2.29 -18.77 -2.93
N PRO A 216 2.61 -19.71 -2.00
CA PRO A 216 1.92 -21.01 -1.92
C PRO A 216 0.45 -20.88 -1.61
N SER A 217 0.08 -19.95 -0.73
CA SER A 217 -1.31 -19.73 -0.37
C SER A 217 -1.97 -18.68 -1.25
N ARG A 218 -3.14 -19.02 -1.77
CA ARG A 218 -3.97 -18.09 -2.55
C ARG A 218 -4.66 -17.14 -1.59
N ARG A 219 -4.20 -15.89 -1.58
CA ARG A 219 -4.72 -14.86 -0.69
C ARG A 219 -4.99 -13.56 -1.44
N ALA A 220 -6.08 -12.89 -1.09
CA ALA A 220 -6.41 -11.55 -1.57
C ALA A 220 -6.15 -10.53 -0.47
N PHE A 221 -5.79 -9.31 -0.86
CA PHE A 221 -5.61 -8.18 0.06
C PHE A 221 -4.57 -8.43 1.17
N ALA A 222 -3.56 -9.23 0.88
CA ALA A 222 -2.44 -9.42 1.79
C ALA A 222 -1.65 -8.11 1.92
N ALA A 223 -1.19 -7.81 3.12
CA ALA A 223 -0.19 -6.77 3.30
C ALA A 223 1.18 -7.34 2.85
N CYS A 224 1.98 -6.49 2.22
CA CYS A 224 3.31 -6.90 1.77
C CYS A 224 4.35 -5.90 2.24
N ALA A 225 5.53 -6.39 2.53
CA ALA A 225 6.67 -5.58 2.93
C ALA A 225 7.96 -6.17 2.37
N MET A 226 8.98 -5.34 2.24
CA MET A 226 10.34 -5.78 1.94
C MET A 226 11.29 -5.27 3.03
N ALA A 227 12.13 -6.16 3.54
CA ALA A 227 13.19 -5.81 4.48
C ALA A 227 14.40 -6.72 4.23
N ASP A 228 15.59 -6.15 4.22
CA ASP A 228 16.87 -6.84 4.00
C ASP A 228 16.88 -7.78 2.79
N GLY A 229 16.24 -7.34 1.71
CA GLY A 229 16.15 -8.11 0.47
C GLY A 229 15.12 -9.24 0.47
N VAL A 230 14.40 -9.43 1.56
CA VAL A 230 13.36 -10.44 1.70
C VAL A 230 11.98 -9.82 1.58
N VAL A 231 11.12 -10.44 0.80
CA VAL A 231 9.72 -10.00 0.61
C VAL A 231 8.80 -10.85 1.50
N PHE A 232 7.90 -10.18 2.20
CA PHE A 232 6.91 -10.79 3.08
C PHE A 232 5.50 -10.61 2.52
N SER A 233 4.68 -11.64 2.61
CA SER A 233 3.24 -11.60 2.37
C SER A 233 2.51 -11.96 3.66
N LEU A 234 1.66 -11.06 4.14
CA LEU A 234 1.11 -11.06 5.50
C LEU A 234 -0.40 -11.14 5.48
N GLY A 235 -0.99 -12.16 6.09
CA GLY A 235 -2.43 -12.29 6.23
C GLY A 235 -3.19 -12.33 4.89
N GLY A 236 -4.28 -11.59 4.80
CA GLY A 236 -5.18 -11.56 3.64
C GLY A 236 -6.36 -12.53 3.77
N LEU A 237 -7.16 -12.60 2.70
CA LEU A 237 -8.31 -13.47 2.58
C LEU A 237 -7.98 -14.67 1.71
N GLN A 238 -8.06 -15.86 2.24
CA GLN A 238 -7.97 -17.09 1.45
C GLN A 238 -9.35 -17.49 0.95
N GLN A 239 -9.50 -17.60 -0.37
CA GLN A 239 -10.71 -18.18 -0.94
C GLN A 239 -10.59 -19.72 -0.98
N PRO A 240 -11.70 -20.42 -0.69
CA PRO A 240 -11.73 -21.88 -0.82
C PRO A 240 -11.41 -22.31 -2.26
N GLY A 241 -10.74 -23.45 -2.39
CA GLY A 241 -10.43 -24.03 -3.69
C GLY A 241 -11.69 -24.41 -4.49
N PRO A 242 -11.54 -24.80 -5.76
CA PRO A 242 -12.65 -25.01 -6.70
C PRO A 242 -13.69 -26.04 -6.25
N HIS A 243 -13.36 -26.89 -5.30
CA HIS A 243 -14.28 -27.90 -4.75
C HIS A 243 -15.11 -27.41 -3.55
N ASN A 244 -14.88 -26.19 -3.06
CA ASN A 244 -15.53 -25.60 -1.88
C ASN A 244 -16.13 -24.23 -2.16
N PHE A 245 -16.85 -24.06 -3.26
CA PHE A 245 -17.46 -22.80 -3.68
C PHE A 245 -18.45 -22.19 -2.65
N TYR A 246 -18.95 -23.00 -1.74
CA TYR A 246 -19.91 -22.57 -0.70
C TYR A 246 -19.25 -22.26 0.63
N SER A 247 -17.93 -22.48 0.77
CA SER A 247 -17.21 -22.14 1.99
C SER A 247 -16.99 -20.63 2.05
N ARG A 248 -17.23 -20.02 3.22
CA ARG A 248 -16.96 -18.60 3.42
C ARG A 248 -15.46 -18.34 3.35
N PRO A 249 -15.02 -17.21 2.73
CA PRO A 249 -13.63 -16.80 2.81
C PRO A 249 -13.17 -16.74 4.26
N HIS A 250 -11.95 -17.17 4.54
CA HIS A 250 -11.36 -17.08 5.86
C HIS A 250 -10.02 -16.33 5.79
N PHE A 251 -9.65 -15.69 6.88
CA PHE A 251 -8.40 -14.98 6.95
C PHE A 251 -7.22 -15.95 7.06
N VAL A 252 -6.14 -15.61 6.37
CA VAL A 252 -4.90 -16.36 6.38
C VAL A 252 -4.02 -15.83 7.51
N ASN A 253 -3.61 -16.69 8.41
CA ASN A 253 -2.71 -16.36 9.52
C ASN A 253 -1.27 -16.85 9.29
N THR A 254 -0.94 -17.20 8.06
CA THR A 254 0.42 -17.56 7.68
C THR A 254 1.15 -16.37 7.11
N VAL A 255 2.45 -16.34 7.37
CA VAL A 255 3.40 -15.45 6.71
C VAL A 255 4.24 -16.30 5.79
N GLU A 256 4.41 -15.83 4.59
CA GLU A 256 5.27 -16.44 3.61
C GLU A 256 6.40 -15.48 3.29
N MET A 257 7.58 -16.04 3.24
CA MET A 257 8.80 -15.30 3.00
C MET A 257 9.46 -15.82 1.73
N PHE A 258 9.85 -14.94 0.86
CA PHE A 258 10.63 -15.26 -0.31
C PHE A 258 11.97 -14.54 -0.29
N ASP A 259 13.04 -15.28 -0.43
CA ASP A 259 14.40 -14.75 -0.61
C ASP A 259 14.76 -14.81 -2.11
N PRO A 260 14.78 -13.67 -2.81
CA PRO A 260 15.06 -13.66 -4.24
C PRO A 260 16.52 -14.03 -4.58
N THR A 261 17.44 -14.02 -3.61
CA THR A 261 18.84 -14.38 -3.82
C THR A 261 19.06 -15.88 -3.79
N GLN A 262 18.27 -16.60 -2.99
CA GLN A 262 18.35 -18.05 -2.85
C GLN A 262 17.35 -18.79 -3.73
N GLY A 263 16.32 -18.08 -4.24
CA GLY A 263 15.25 -18.69 -5.04
C GLY A 263 14.32 -19.61 -4.22
N GLU A 264 14.41 -19.56 -2.91
CA GLU A 264 13.65 -20.43 -2.01
C GLU A 264 12.51 -19.69 -1.33
N LEU A 265 11.42 -20.43 -1.12
CA LEU A 265 10.27 -19.96 -0.36
C LEU A 265 10.20 -20.72 0.96
N HIS A 266 10.17 -19.98 2.05
CA HIS A 266 10.03 -20.53 3.38
C HIS A 266 8.68 -20.14 3.99
N VAL A 267 8.11 -21.04 4.77
CA VAL A 267 6.92 -20.79 5.60
C VAL A 267 7.38 -20.80 7.05
N PRO A 268 7.81 -19.67 7.63
CA PRO A 268 8.44 -19.65 8.94
C PRO A 268 7.50 -19.86 10.13
N GLY A 269 6.20 -20.02 9.90
CA GLY A 269 5.28 -20.32 10.99
C GLY A 269 3.91 -19.65 10.85
N ARG A 270 3.07 -19.88 11.83
CA ARG A 270 1.77 -19.21 11.95
C ARG A 270 1.93 -17.92 12.73
N CYS A 271 1.34 -16.85 12.24
CA CYS A 271 1.19 -15.64 12.99
C CYS A 271 0.27 -15.90 14.20
N GLY A 272 0.73 -15.59 15.42
CA GLY A 272 0.16 -16.09 16.70
C GLY A 272 -1.28 -15.69 17.01
N SER A 273 -1.82 -14.63 16.49
CA SER A 273 -3.24 -14.29 16.50
C SER A 273 -3.53 -13.28 15.42
N ILE A 274 -4.27 -13.68 14.41
CA ILE A 274 -4.91 -12.71 13.54
C ILE A 274 -6.29 -12.48 14.10
N THR A 275 -6.41 -11.41 14.79
CA THR A 275 -7.71 -10.81 15.06
C THR A 275 -8.16 -10.11 13.79
N TYR A 276 -9.37 -10.37 13.40
CA TYR A 276 -10.01 -9.81 12.23
C TYR A 276 -9.87 -8.28 12.23
N GLY A 277 -9.23 -7.72 11.21
CA GLY A 277 -9.23 -6.29 10.96
C GLY A 277 -7.97 -5.51 11.27
N SER A 278 -6.92 -6.09 11.79
CA SER A 278 -5.67 -5.37 11.88
C SER A 278 -4.74 -5.74 10.76
N ARG A 279 -4.25 -4.73 10.11
CA ARG A 279 -3.06 -4.86 9.29
C ARG A 279 -1.87 -4.89 10.20
N ARG A 280 -1.14 -5.94 10.08
CA ARG A 280 0.10 -6.12 10.79
C ARG A 280 1.22 -5.74 9.86
N THR A 281 1.98 -4.78 10.28
CA THR A 281 3.10 -4.30 9.51
C THR A 281 4.39 -4.57 10.25
N PRO A 282 5.25 -5.41 9.72
CA PRO A 282 6.65 -5.10 9.74
C PRO A 282 6.94 -4.36 8.44
N TRP A 283 7.32 -3.08 8.53
CA TRP A 283 7.89 -2.27 7.44
C TRP A 283 7.13 -2.36 6.11
N VAL A 284 6.07 -1.63 5.98
CA VAL A 284 5.15 -1.65 4.85
C VAL A 284 5.58 -0.66 3.80
N GLY A 285 5.88 -1.18 2.64
CA GLY A 285 5.71 -0.43 1.40
C GLY A 285 4.24 -0.37 1.02
N GLU A 286 3.87 0.68 0.36
CA GLU A 286 2.53 1.11 -0.05
C GLU A 286 1.60 0.00 -0.54
N GLY A 287 0.35 0.16 -0.29
CA GLY A 287 -0.72 -0.52 -1.01
C GLY A 287 -1.61 -1.41 -0.17
N CYS A 288 -2.42 -0.81 0.66
CA CYS A 288 -3.45 -1.53 1.36
C CYS A 288 -4.83 -0.94 1.11
N LEU A 289 -5.49 -1.45 0.09
CA LEU A 289 -6.95 -1.42 -0.01
C LEU A 289 -7.46 -2.69 0.68
N SER A 290 -8.05 -2.57 1.85
CA SER A 290 -8.77 -3.69 2.44
C SER A 290 -10.16 -3.29 2.82
N ASP A 291 -11.08 -3.99 2.22
CA ASP A 291 -12.50 -3.86 2.46
C ASP A 291 -12.91 -4.23 3.88
N ALA A 292 -14.07 -3.69 4.25
CA ALA A 292 -14.72 -3.87 5.53
C ALA A 292 -14.75 -5.33 6.00
N ILE A 293 -14.38 -5.50 7.22
CA ILE A 293 -14.31 -6.79 7.87
C ILE A 293 -15.64 -7.11 8.48
N LEU A 294 -16.21 -8.21 8.03
CA LEU A 294 -17.38 -8.81 8.68
C LEU A 294 -16.89 -9.70 9.82
N SER A 295 -17.28 -9.40 11.03
CA SER A 295 -17.12 -10.29 12.17
C SER A 295 -17.87 -11.61 11.92
N PRO A 296 -17.29 -12.78 12.30
CA PRO A 296 -17.95 -14.07 12.12
C PRO A 296 -19.23 -14.23 12.97
N THR A 297 -19.48 -13.34 13.92
CA THR A 297 -20.63 -13.38 14.81
C THR A 297 -21.76 -12.45 14.42
N GLY A 298 -21.66 -11.75 13.29
CA GLY A 298 -22.73 -10.85 12.82
C GLY A 298 -22.92 -9.57 13.61
N ASN A 299 -22.11 -9.33 14.66
CA ASN A 299 -22.17 -8.12 15.47
C ASN A 299 -20.83 -7.39 15.46
N GLN A 300 -20.86 -6.16 14.94
CA GLN A 300 -19.87 -5.10 14.99
C GLN A 300 -18.38 -5.52 14.74
N SER A 301 -17.86 -5.08 13.60
CA SER A 301 -16.42 -5.06 13.35
C SER A 301 -15.74 -4.08 14.32
N CYS A 302 -14.93 -4.60 15.24
CA CYS A 302 -14.10 -3.75 16.10
C CYS A 302 -12.77 -3.48 15.41
N PRO A 303 -12.37 -2.22 15.25
CA PRO A 303 -11.01 -1.88 14.82
C PRO A 303 -10.00 -2.37 15.85
N LEU A 304 -8.85 -2.84 15.38
CA LEU A 304 -7.80 -3.41 16.23
C LEU A 304 -6.61 -2.47 16.35
N ASP A 305 -5.97 -2.55 17.48
CA ASP A 305 -4.76 -1.81 17.85
C ASP A 305 -3.50 -2.69 17.92
N SER A 306 -3.65 -4.01 17.84
CA SER A 306 -2.52 -4.94 17.96
C SER A 306 -1.52 -4.83 16.82
N VAL A 307 -0.24 -4.86 17.15
CA VAL A 307 0.88 -4.80 16.21
C VAL A 307 1.86 -5.93 16.49
N GLU A 308 2.35 -6.58 15.47
CA GLU A 308 3.38 -7.61 15.57
C GLU A 308 4.48 -7.36 14.56
N GLY A 309 5.71 -7.57 14.93
CA GLY A 309 6.88 -7.52 14.09
C GLY A 309 7.46 -8.91 13.84
N PHE A 310 7.93 -9.16 12.64
CA PHE A 310 8.65 -10.38 12.30
C PHE A 310 10.15 -10.14 12.36
N SER A 311 10.84 -10.84 13.25
CA SER A 311 12.29 -10.79 13.34
C SER A 311 12.93 -11.71 12.30
N LEU A 312 13.64 -11.12 11.31
CA LEU A 312 14.35 -11.86 10.27
C LEU A 312 15.44 -12.78 10.83
N SER A 313 16.20 -12.28 11.81
CA SER A 313 17.29 -13.03 12.42
C SER A 313 16.80 -14.23 13.23
N GLN A 314 15.67 -14.09 13.90
CA GLN A 314 15.06 -15.14 14.72
C GLN A 314 14.02 -15.97 13.96
N LYS A 315 13.61 -15.52 12.75
CA LYS A 315 12.53 -16.12 11.95
C LYS A 315 11.24 -16.32 12.76
N LYS A 316 10.92 -15.34 13.59
CA LYS A 316 9.78 -15.43 14.52
C LYS A 316 9.05 -14.10 14.61
N TRP A 317 7.73 -14.18 14.87
CA TRP A 317 6.90 -13.03 15.18
C TRP A 317 7.05 -12.62 16.63
N GLU A 318 7.12 -11.32 16.87
CA GLU A 318 7.13 -10.74 18.19
C GLU A 318 6.02 -9.68 18.28
N PRO A 319 5.26 -9.65 19.39
CA PRO A 319 4.31 -8.58 19.61
C PRO A 319 5.04 -7.25 19.75
N LEU A 320 4.54 -6.23 19.07
CA LEU A 320 5.00 -4.86 19.20
C LEU A 320 3.98 -4.06 20.03
N PRO A 321 4.35 -2.89 20.56
CA PRO A 321 3.40 -2.03 21.25
C PRO A 321 2.15 -1.80 20.41
N PRO A 322 0.94 -1.92 20.98
CA PRO A 322 -0.30 -1.70 20.24
C PRO A 322 -0.40 -0.26 19.75
N MET A 323 -1.12 -0.06 18.64
CA MET A 323 -1.43 1.28 18.15
C MET A 323 -2.26 2.04 19.20
N PRO A 324 -1.98 3.33 19.42
CA PRO A 324 -2.81 4.15 20.33
C PRO A 324 -4.29 4.18 19.93
N THR A 325 -4.56 4.13 18.62
CA THR A 325 -5.94 4.13 18.08
C THR A 325 -6.20 2.89 17.24
N GLY A 326 -7.10 2.02 17.68
CA GLY A 326 -7.54 0.86 16.90
C GLY A 326 -8.30 1.28 15.63
N ARG A 327 -7.84 0.81 14.45
CA ARG A 327 -8.42 1.20 13.14
C ARG A 327 -8.05 0.24 12.02
N CYS A 328 -8.85 0.23 10.97
CA CYS A 328 -8.60 -0.51 9.75
C CYS A 328 -8.62 0.41 8.52
N SER A 329 -8.24 -0.08 7.35
CA SER A 329 -8.23 0.68 6.09
C SER A 329 -7.49 2.03 6.18
N CYS A 330 -6.44 2.06 7.01
CA CYS A 330 -5.53 3.18 7.12
C CYS A 330 -4.49 3.15 5.99
N SER A 331 -3.97 4.32 5.66
CA SER A 331 -2.80 4.45 4.78
C SER A 331 -1.53 4.35 5.60
N SER A 332 -0.46 3.87 4.99
CA SER A 332 0.87 3.86 5.60
C SER A 332 1.85 4.66 4.75
N CYS A 333 2.81 5.29 5.41
CA CYS A 333 3.88 6.01 4.73
C CYS A 333 5.20 5.78 5.48
N PRO A 334 6.21 5.18 4.84
CA PRO A 334 7.51 5.02 5.44
C PRO A 334 8.29 6.35 5.44
N ALA A 335 9.05 6.58 6.49
CA ALA A 335 10.01 7.66 6.62
C ALA A 335 11.27 7.13 7.34
N PRO A 336 12.39 7.83 7.32
CA PRO A 336 13.56 7.40 8.06
C PRO A 336 13.23 7.17 9.54
N SER A 337 13.46 5.94 10.03
CA SER A 337 13.18 5.50 11.42
C SER A 337 11.71 5.58 11.89
N LEU A 338 10.76 5.88 10.99
CA LEU A 338 9.35 6.03 11.30
C LEU A 338 8.50 5.27 10.29
N LEU A 339 7.41 4.66 10.78
CA LEU A 339 6.36 4.15 9.94
C LEU A 339 5.05 4.83 10.34
N PHE A 340 4.57 5.74 9.50
CA PHE A 340 3.31 6.44 9.73
C PHE A 340 2.11 5.56 9.39
N ILE A 341 1.08 5.63 10.24
CA ILE A 341 -0.24 5.08 10.04
C ILE A 341 -1.25 6.22 10.08
N ILE A 342 -1.99 6.41 9.00
CA ILE A 342 -2.71 7.64 8.71
C ILE A 342 -4.17 7.34 8.41
N GLY A 343 -5.07 8.03 9.08
CA GLY A 343 -6.50 7.94 8.82
C GLY A 343 -7.09 6.55 9.08
N GLY A 344 -7.91 6.07 8.16
CA GLY A 344 -8.59 4.77 8.26
C GLY A 344 -9.96 4.86 8.94
N VAL A 345 -10.48 3.71 9.37
CA VAL A 345 -11.80 3.58 10.00
C VAL A 345 -11.65 3.10 11.44
N ALA A 346 -12.17 3.87 12.38
CA ALA A 346 -12.40 3.48 13.77
C ALA A 346 -13.91 3.33 14.00
N GLN A 347 -14.58 4.37 14.49
CA GLN A 347 -16.06 4.48 14.52
C GLN A 347 -16.58 5.38 13.39
N GLY A 348 -15.89 5.37 12.24
CA GLY A 348 -16.06 6.26 11.09
C GLY A 348 -14.68 6.69 10.57
N PRO A 349 -14.61 7.55 9.54
CA PRO A 349 -13.35 8.07 9.04
C PRO A 349 -12.53 8.72 10.15
N SER A 350 -11.28 8.33 10.27
CA SER A 350 -10.37 8.80 11.33
C SER A 350 -9.47 9.93 10.82
N GLY A 351 -9.15 10.87 11.71
CA GLY A 351 -8.11 11.88 11.51
C GLY A 351 -6.80 11.50 12.20
N ALA A 352 -6.70 10.35 12.84
CA ALA A 352 -5.52 9.96 13.61
C ALA A 352 -4.28 9.79 12.73
N VAL A 353 -3.15 10.30 13.19
CA VAL A 353 -1.82 10.12 12.61
C VAL A 353 -0.89 9.65 13.72
N GLU A 354 -0.36 8.47 13.55
CA GLU A 354 0.51 7.81 14.52
C GLU A 354 1.70 7.21 13.79
N ALA A 355 2.84 7.16 14.44
CA ALA A 355 4.01 6.51 13.88
C ALA A 355 4.62 5.50 14.85
N LEU A 356 4.99 4.34 14.32
CA LEU A 356 5.86 3.40 15.00
C LEU A 356 7.30 3.89 14.84
N CYS A 357 7.96 4.13 15.97
CA CYS A 357 9.33 4.62 16.04
C CYS A 357 10.26 3.49 16.48
N LEU A 358 11.40 3.36 15.83
CA LEU A 358 12.52 2.59 16.35
C LEU A 358 13.25 3.45 17.39
N ARG A 359 13.30 3.00 18.62
CA ARG A 359 14.13 3.64 19.64
C ARG A 359 15.57 3.20 19.44
N ASP A 360 16.48 4.14 19.34
CA ASP A 360 17.88 3.83 19.51
C ASP A 360 18.06 3.24 20.91
N VAL A 361 18.38 1.96 20.98
CA VAL A 361 18.77 1.34 22.23
C VAL A 361 20.19 1.81 22.50
N PRO A 362 20.46 2.53 23.59
CA PRO A 362 21.79 3.01 23.93
C PRO A 362 22.79 1.87 24.11
#